data_9e0a7c50523ed5fd8e8a5d2fed743540
#
_entry.id   9e0a7c50523ed5fd8e8a5d2fed743540
#
_cell.length_a   1.000
_cell.length_b   1.000
_cell.length_c   1.000
_cell.angle_alpha   90.00
_cell.angle_beta   90.00
_cell.angle_gamma   90.00
#
_symmetry.space_group_name_H-M   'P 1'
#
loop_
_entity.id
_entity.type
_entity.pdbx_description
1 polymer ?
#
loop_
_entity_poly.entity_id
_entity_poly.type
_entity_poly.pdbx_seq_one_letter_code
_entity_poly.pdbx_strand_id
1 'polypeptide(L)'
;GLLEAHVAAANAVTVITTRLDDPTGYGRVVRGPDGGVEHVVETKAAADATDAERQIREVNGGLYAFDASRLREALERLRPDNAQGELYLPDVLKVLRGDDHGVAAFPVEDPTALLGVNDRVDLARVRELAQRRIHEAHMRAGVTIVDPATTTIDADVQLGRDTVVAPSSFLCGATRAGEDCRIGPLTTLIDAFLGDGVTVPHSYLVECEVHDRAILGPFAYLRPGTVIREGAKVGTFVEVKNSDVGAGAKVPHLTYLGDADVGAQSNIGAGSITANYDGFRKHRTKIGKRVHGGVDNSFVAPVEVGDDAWTAAGSIIVDDVPPGALGIARERQRNVEGYDARKRAEEDGTER
;
A
#
# COMPACT_ATOMS: atom_id res chain seq x y z
N GLY A 1 -5.90 -26.11 16.79
CA GLY A 1 -6.59 -24.89 17.25
C GLY A 1 -7.98 -25.16 17.82
N LEU A 2 -8.85 -24.16 17.84
CA LEU A 2 -10.19 -24.25 18.42
C LEU A 2 -11.01 -25.48 17.93
N LEU A 3 -11.10 -25.68 16.61
CA LEU A 3 -11.87 -26.80 16.02
C LEU A 3 -11.31 -28.15 16.40
N GLU A 4 -10.03 -28.32 16.40
CA GLU A 4 -9.36 -29.56 16.81
C GLU A 4 -9.67 -29.88 18.30
N ALA A 5 -9.54 -28.88 19.17
CA ALA A 5 -9.86 -29.04 20.59
C ALA A 5 -11.36 -29.37 20.81
N HIS A 6 -12.24 -28.71 20.08
CA HIS A 6 -13.68 -28.93 20.12
C HIS A 6 -14.04 -30.38 19.71
N VAL A 7 -13.53 -30.83 18.57
CA VAL A 7 -13.79 -32.18 18.06
C VAL A 7 -13.17 -33.26 18.96
N ALA A 8 -11.93 -33.07 19.40
CA ALA A 8 -11.24 -34.07 20.26
C ALA A 8 -11.94 -34.29 21.60
N ALA A 9 -12.56 -33.23 22.16
CA ALA A 9 -13.29 -33.30 23.42
C ALA A 9 -14.78 -33.64 23.25
N ALA A 10 -15.27 -33.77 22.03
CA ALA A 10 -16.68 -34.02 21.70
C ALA A 10 -17.64 -33.04 22.40
N ASN A 11 -17.23 -31.76 22.52
CA ASN A 11 -18.03 -30.73 23.17
C ASN A 11 -19.25 -30.35 22.33
N ALA A 12 -20.35 -29.94 22.97
CA ALA A 12 -21.47 -29.30 22.28
C ALA A 12 -21.12 -27.85 21.88
N VAL A 13 -20.32 -27.18 22.71
CA VAL A 13 -19.78 -25.84 22.41
C VAL A 13 -18.38 -25.66 23.01
N THR A 14 -17.52 -25.00 22.26
CA THR A 14 -16.23 -24.47 22.76
C THR A 14 -16.14 -23.02 22.42
N VAL A 15 -16.01 -22.15 23.41
CA VAL A 15 -15.85 -20.69 23.27
C VAL A 15 -14.40 -20.29 23.39
N ILE A 16 -13.92 -19.40 22.52
CA ILE A 16 -12.61 -18.77 22.69
C ILE A 16 -12.68 -17.78 23.86
N THR A 17 -11.72 -17.85 24.75
CA THR A 17 -11.59 -16.92 25.88
C THR A 17 -10.18 -16.35 25.96
N THR A 18 -10.05 -15.20 26.59
CA THR A 18 -8.76 -14.63 26.97
C THR A 18 -8.91 -13.86 28.29
N ARG A 19 -7.80 -13.45 28.89
CA ARG A 19 -7.79 -12.62 30.10
C ARG A 19 -7.33 -11.22 29.75
N LEU A 20 -8.14 -10.22 30.10
CA LEU A 20 -7.83 -8.80 29.91
C LEU A 20 -7.56 -8.13 31.26
N ASP A 21 -6.63 -7.18 31.30
CA ASP A 21 -6.44 -6.32 32.47
C ASP A 21 -7.62 -5.37 32.65
N ASP A 22 -8.11 -4.80 31.58
CA ASP A 22 -9.37 -4.05 31.52
C ASP A 22 -10.38 -4.80 30.64
N PRO A 23 -11.33 -5.54 31.25
CA PRO A 23 -12.31 -6.30 30.52
C PRO A 23 -13.57 -5.48 30.13
N THR A 24 -13.56 -4.16 30.30
CA THR A 24 -14.70 -3.28 29.97
C THR A 24 -15.20 -3.48 28.54
N GLY A 25 -16.51 -3.62 28.39
CA GLY A 25 -17.15 -3.81 27.07
C GLY A 25 -17.22 -5.25 26.56
N TYR A 26 -16.65 -6.20 27.27
CA TYR A 26 -16.70 -7.63 26.92
C TYR A 26 -17.66 -8.41 27.82
N GLY A 27 -18.23 -9.52 27.34
CA GLY A 27 -18.93 -10.50 28.14
C GLY A 27 -17.94 -11.26 29.06
N ARG A 28 -18.33 -11.54 30.29
CA ARG A 28 -17.50 -12.26 31.29
C ARG A 28 -17.80 -13.75 31.24
N VAL A 29 -16.75 -14.57 31.29
CA VAL A 29 -16.89 -16.03 31.35
C VAL A 29 -16.97 -16.46 32.80
N VAL A 30 -18.16 -16.90 33.22
CA VAL A 30 -18.40 -17.42 34.56
C VAL A 30 -18.06 -18.90 34.58
N ARG A 31 -17.26 -19.31 35.54
CA ARG A 31 -16.89 -20.72 35.74
C ARG A 31 -17.62 -21.35 36.91
N GLY A 32 -18.07 -22.57 36.70
CA GLY A 32 -18.68 -23.39 37.74
C GLY A 32 -17.66 -23.94 38.76
N PRO A 33 -18.13 -24.61 39.81
CA PRO A 33 -17.28 -25.22 40.82
C PRO A 33 -16.32 -26.28 40.26
N ASP A 34 -16.64 -26.89 39.16
CA ASP A 34 -15.83 -27.86 38.42
C ASP A 34 -14.74 -27.22 37.55
N GLY A 35 -14.68 -25.88 37.50
CA GLY A 35 -13.79 -25.12 36.64
C GLY A 35 -14.23 -25.03 35.17
N GLY A 36 -15.32 -25.70 34.81
CA GLY A 36 -15.91 -25.62 33.46
C GLY A 36 -16.62 -24.29 33.25
N VAL A 37 -16.90 -23.96 31.99
CA VAL A 37 -17.70 -22.77 31.62
C VAL A 37 -19.14 -23.02 32.05
N GLU A 38 -19.70 -22.16 32.88
CA GLU A 38 -21.10 -22.21 33.28
C GLU A 38 -21.97 -21.37 32.36
N HIS A 39 -21.60 -20.13 32.15
CA HIS A 39 -22.26 -19.19 31.23
C HIS A 39 -21.36 -18.00 30.89
N VAL A 40 -21.83 -17.16 29.99
CA VAL A 40 -21.24 -15.84 29.72
C VAL A 40 -22.26 -14.79 30.16
N VAL A 41 -21.82 -13.80 30.92
CA VAL A 41 -22.64 -12.69 31.38
C VAL A 41 -22.24 -11.42 30.61
N GLU A 42 -23.20 -10.76 30.00
CA GLU A 42 -22.98 -9.46 29.39
C GLU A 42 -22.95 -8.37 30.45
N THR A 43 -22.14 -7.33 30.23
CA THR A 43 -21.94 -6.26 31.22
C THR A 43 -22.36 -4.87 30.71
N LYS A 44 -23.14 -4.84 29.63
CA LYS A 44 -23.59 -3.59 28.99
C LYS A 44 -24.50 -2.77 29.90
N ALA A 45 -25.42 -3.42 30.61
CA ALA A 45 -26.26 -2.75 31.59
C ALA A 45 -25.86 -3.10 33.02
N ALA A 46 -26.11 -2.18 33.94
CA ALA A 46 -25.80 -2.39 35.35
C ALA A 46 -26.57 -3.56 35.98
N ALA A 47 -27.77 -3.85 35.48
CA ALA A 47 -28.63 -4.93 35.95
C ALA A 47 -28.23 -6.32 35.42
N ASP A 48 -27.40 -6.43 34.41
CA ASP A 48 -27.10 -7.70 33.73
C ASP A 48 -26.00 -8.51 34.43
N ALA A 49 -25.21 -7.88 35.32
CA ALA A 49 -24.11 -8.56 36.01
C ALA A 49 -23.97 -8.07 37.47
N THR A 50 -23.60 -8.98 38.36
CA THR A 50 -23.21 -8.67 39.74
C THR A 50 -21.83 -8.00 39.81
N ASP A 51 -21.51 -7.35 40.91
CA ASP A 51 -20.19 -6.74 41.12
C ASP A 51 -19.06 -7.77 41.08
N ALA A 52 -19.30 -8.99 41.55
CA ALA A 52 -18.33 -10.09 41.46
C ALA A 52 -18.07 -10.51 40.00
N GLU A 53 -19.11 -10.66 39.20
CA GLU A 53 -18.98 -11.01 37.78
C GLU A 53 -18.28 -9.92 36.97
N ARG A 54 -18.51 -8.64 37.31
CA ARG A 54 -17.82 -7.50 36.64
C ARG A 54 -16.30 -7.54 36.87
N GLN A 55 -15.82 -8.11 37.96
CA GLN A 55 -14.41 -8.22 38.27
C GLN A 55 -13.73 -9.41 37.59
N ILE A 56 -14.48 -10.31 36.96
CA ILE A 56 -13.91 -11.41 36.19
C ILE A 56 -13.12 -10.84 35.01
N ARG A 57 -11.86 -11.26 34.90
CA ARG A 57 -10.96 -10.84 33.83
C ARG A 57 -10.98 -11.76 32.61
N GLU A 58 -11.54 -12.96 32.74
CA GLU A 58 -11.72 -13.89 31.64
C GLU A 58 -12.94 -13.44 30.82
N VAL A 59 -12.69 -13.15 29.54
CA VAL A 59 -13.70 -12.59 28.64
C VAL A 59 -14.02 -13.53 27.49
N ASN A 60 -15.24 -13.41 27.00
CA ASN A 60 -15.72 -14.02 25.78
C ASN A 60 -15.03 -13.36 24.57
N GLY A 61 -14.29 -14.14 23.78
CA GLY A 61 -13.62 -13.66 22.54
C GLY A 61 -14.54 -13.58 21.32
N GLY A 62 -15.83 -13.93 21.46
CA GLY A 62 -16.81 -13.83 20.37
C GLY A 62 -16.71 -14.89 19.28
N LEU A 63 -15.81 -15.87 19.42
CA LEU A 63 -15.65 -16.99 18.48
C LEU A 63 -16.02 -18.31 19.16
N TYR A 64 -16.81 -19.11 18.45
CA TYR A 64 -17.35 -20.37 18.97
C TYR A 64 -17.21 -21.51 17.97
N ALA A 65 -17.01 -22.72 18.46
CA ALA A 65 -17.24 -23.93 17.73
C ALA A 65 -18.43 -24.67 18.36
N PHE A 66 -19.41 -25.05 17.54
CA PHE A 66 -20.62 -25.73 18.00
C PHE A 66 -20.82 -27.06 17.29
N ASP A 67 -21.40 -28.04 18.00
CA ASP A 67 -22.16 -29.10 17.36
C ASP A 67 -23.46 -28.50 16.77
N ALA A 68 -23.66 -28.65 15.46
CA ALA A 68 -24.74 -27.97 14.75
C ALA A 68 -26.16 -28.43 15.18
N SER A 69 -26.30 -29.69 15.58
CA SER A 69 -27.59 -30.21 16.05
C SER A 69 -27.96 -29.66 17.42
N ARG A 70 -26.98 -29.62 18.32
CA ARG A 70 -27.14 -29.09 19.67
C ARG A 70 -27.37 -27.59 19.68
N LEU A 71 -26.66 -26.86 18.80
CA LEU A 71 -26.89 -25.43 18.63
C LEU A 71 -28.33 -25.14 18.20
N ARG A 72 -28.87 -25.88 17.23
CA ARG A 72 -30.23 -25.68 16.74
C ARG A 72 -31.26 -25.88 17.86
N GLU A 73 -31.17 -26.98 18.61
CA GLU A 73 -32.04 -27.27 19.73
C GLU A 73 -31.96 -26.19 20.83
N ALA A 74 -30.78 -25.68 21.12
CA ALA A 74 -30.57 -24.67 22.13
C ALA A 74 -31.10 -23.28 21.71
N LEU A 75 -30.94 -22.91 20.43
CA LEU A 75 -31.46 -21.64 19.88
C LEU A 75 -32.97 -21.50 20.01
N GLU A 76 -33.75 -22.59 19.85
CA GLU A 76 -35.21 -22.59 19.99
C GLU A 76 -35.66 -22.31 21.44
N ARG A 77 -34.77 -22.47 22.40
CA ARG A 77 -35.05 -22.29 23.84
C ARG A 77 -34.57 -20.95 24.40
N LEU A 78 -33.88 -20.13 23.59
CA LEU A 78 -33.44 -18.82 24.05
C LEU A 78 -34.63 -17.91 24.39
N ARG A 79 -34.45 -17.10 25.41
CA ARG A 79 -35.42 -16.10 25.88
C ARG A 79 -34.74 -14.74 25.97
N PRO A 80 -35.45 -13.64 25.64
CA PRO A 80 -34.90 -12.29 25.74
C PRO A 80 -35.00 -11.75 27.20
N ASP A 81 -34.45 -12.50 28.15
CA ASP A 81 -34.57 -12.22 29.58
C ASP A 81 -33.43 -11.30 30.09
N ASN A 82 -33.12 -10.25 29.32
CA ASN A 82 -32.08 -9.27 29.66
C ASN A 82 -32.65 -7.83 29.57
N ALA A 83 -31.89 -6.86 30.06
CA ALA A 83 -32.32 -5.46 30.13
C ALA A 83 -32.62 -4.85 28.73
N GLN A 84 -32.04 -5.38 27.67
CA GLN A 84 -32.23 -4.92 26.28
C GLN A 84 -33.39 -5.64 25.57
N GLY A 85 -33.91 -6.76 26.10
CA GLY A 85 -34.90 -7.60 25.44
C GLY A 85 -34.39 -8.29 24.17
N GLU A 86 -33.08 -8.55 24.09
CA GLU A 86 -32.40 -9.16 22.96
C GLU A 86 -32.12 -10.65 23.20
N LEU A 87 -32.01 -11.44 22.13
CA LEU A 87 -31.50 -12.81 22.20
C LEU A 87 -29.99 -12.79 22.12
N TYR A 88 -29.33 -13.25 23.17
CA TYR A 88 -27.87 -13.35 23.19
C TYR A 88 -27.39 -14.75 22.85
N LEU A 89 -26.56 -14.89 21.81
CA LEU A 89 -25.96 -16.16 21.45
C LEU A 89 -25.19 -16.83 22.61
N PRO A 90 -24.44 -16.11 23.48
CA PRO A 90 -23.81 -16.69 24.65
C PRO A 90 -24.74 -17.45 25.59
N ASP A 91 -26.04 -17.14 25.63
CA ASP A 91 -26.99 -17.82 26.52
C ASP A 91 -27.19 -19.30 26.13
N VAL A 92 -26.81 -19.68 24.89
CA VAL A 92 -26.74 -21.07 24.44
C VAL A 92 -25.83 -21.92 25.35
N LEU A 93 -24.76 -21.33 25.88
CA LEU A 93 -23.82 -22.05 26.77
C LEU A 93 -24.54 -22.53 28.04
N LYS A 94 -25.36 -21.64 28.62
CA LYS A 94 -26.16 -21.96 29.82
C LYS A 94 -27.20 -23.07 29.54
N VAL A 95 -27.85 -23.00 28.37
CA VAL A 95 -28.83 -24.01 27.94
C VAL A 95 -28.15 -25.38 27.79
N LEU A 96 -27.04 -25.43 27.04
CA LEU A 96 -26.29 -26.67 26.81
C LEU A 96 -25.69 -27.25 28.09
N ARG A 97 -25.20 -26.38 29.00
CA ARG A 97 -24.69 -26.80 30.30
C ARG A 97 -25.79 -27.42 31.17
N GLY A 98 -26.99 -26.81 31.15
CA GLY A 98 -28.15 -27.35 31.87
C GLY A 98 -28.64 -28.69 31.36
N ASP A 99 -28.33 -29.07 30.13
CA ASP A 99 -28.64 -30.35 29.51
C ASP A 99 -27.49 -31.38 29.66
N ASP A 100 -26.51 -31.11 30.53
CA ASP A 100 -25.30 -31.94 30.75
C ASP A 100 -24.44 -32.15 29.50
N HIS A 101 -24.50 -31.23 28.54
CA HIS A 101 -23.62 -31.24 27.40
C HIS A 101 -22.26 -30.58 27.69
N GLY A 102 -21.23 -31.02 26.97
CA GLY A 102 -19.87 -30.48 27.09
C GLY A 102 -19.80 -29.01 26.66
N VAL A 103 -19.52 -28.12 27.60
CA VAL A 103 -19.29 -26.69 27.39
C VAL A 103 -17.89 -26.35 27.85
N ALA A 104 -17.03 -25.95 26.91
CA ALA A 104 -15.62 -25.73 27.19
C ALA A 104 -15.14 -24.33 26.76
N ALA A 105 -14.07 -23.87 27.36
CA ALA A 105 -13.31 -22.71 26.92
C ALA A 105 -12.03 -23.15 26.22
N PHE A 106 -11.65 -22.41 25.18
CA PHE A 106 -10.34 -22.48 24.55
C PHE A 106 -9.59 -21.18 24.87
N PRO A 107 -8.73 -21.14 25.89
CA PRO A 107 -8.02 -19.95 26.27
C PRO A 107 -6.93 -19.59 25.25
N VAL A 108 -6.87 -18.31 24.85
CA VAL A 108 -5.83 -17.74 24.02
C VAL A 108 -4.94 -16.85 24.89
N GLU A 109 -3.64 -17.10 24.84
CA GLU A 109 -2.66 -16.39 25.68
C GLU A 109 -2.46 -14.93 25.26
N ASP A 110 -2.47 -14.68 23.92
CA ASP A 110 -2.34 -13.32 23.39
C ASP A 110 -3.71 -12.63 23.31
N PRO A 111 -4.04 -11.74 24.26
CA PRO A 111 -5.34 -11.08 24.28
C PRO A 111 -5.56 -10.16 23.07
N THR A 112 -4.48 -9.71 22.42
CA THR A 112 -4.58 -8.82 21.25
C THR A 112 -5.12 -9.53 20.02
N ALA A 113 -5.15 -10.87 20.02
CA ALA A 113 -5.74 -11.67 18.94
C ALA A 113 -7.29 -11.62 18.93
N LEU A 114 -7.90 -11.23 20.06
CA LEU A 114 -9.36 -11.26 20.26
C LEU A 114 -9.97 -9.86 20.47
N LEU A 115 -9.24 -8.80 20.16
CA LEU A 115 -9.77 -7.45 20.32
C LEU A 115 -10.91 -7.19 19.33
N GLY A 116 -12.08 -6.86 19.84
CA GLY A 116 -13.23 -6.44 19.08
C GLY A 116 -13.09 -4.99 18.61
N VAL A 117 -13.79 -4.67 17.53
CA VAL A 117 -13.88 -3.31 16.97
C VAL A 117 -15.34 -2.86 17.04
N ASN A 118 -15.66 -1.96 17.96
CA ASN A 118 -17.00 -1.40 18.14
C ASN A 118 -17.11 0.00 17.52
N ASP A 119 -16.01 0.72 17.50
CA ASP A 119 -15.94 2.08 16.95
C ASP A 119 -14.61 2.32 16.19
N ARG A 120 -14.43 3.54 15.72
CA ARG A 120 -13.22 3.93 14.96
C ARG A 120 -11.97 4.07 15.83
N VAL A 121 -12.13 4.26 17.14
CA VAL A 121 -11.02 4.31 18.08
C VAL A 121 -10.46 2.90 18.27
N ASP A 122 -11.34 1.92 18.46
CA ASP A 122 -10.96 0.51 18.50
C ASP A 122 -10.29 0.06 17.21
N LEU A 123 -10.85 0.47 16.05
CA LEU A 123 -10.25 0.19 14.75
C LEU A 123 -8.82 0.73 14.64
N ALA A 124 -8.58 1.95 15.13
CA ALA A 124 -7.25 2.55 15.09
C ALA A 124 -6.26 1.77 15.97
N ARG A 125 -6.68 1.33 17.17
CA ARG A 125 -5.86 0.50 18.07
C ARG A 125 -5.53 -0.87 17.46
N VAL A 126 -6.51 -1.53 16.88
CA VAL A 126 -6.31 -2.84 16.24
C VAL A 126 -5.38 -2.70 15.03
N ARG A 127 -5.52 -1.63 14.25
CA ARG A 127 -4.61 -1.32 13.14
C ARG A 127 -3.17 -1.12 13.60
N GLU A 128 -2.95 -0.39 14.68
CA GLU A 128 -1.61 -0.20 15.25
C GLU A 128 -0.97 -1.53 15.65
N LEU A 129 -1.72 -2.39 16.31
CA LEU A 129 -1.24 -3.73 16.70
C LEU A 129 -0.93 -4.61 15.49
N ALA A 130 -1.77 -4.57 14.45
CA ALA A 130 -1.53 -5.30 13.21
C ALA A 130 -0.25 -4.79 12.51
N GLN A 131 -0.07 -3.46 12.42
CA GLN A 131 1.14 -2.87 11.86
C GLN A 131 2.39 -3.28 12.65
N ARG A 132 2.33 -3.28 13.96
CA ARG A 132 3.45 -3.74 14.81
C ARG A 132 3.85 -5.18 14.49
N ARG A 133 2.90 -6.09 14.32
CA ARG A 133 3.18 -7.49 13.94
C ARG A 133 3.81 -7.60 12.56
N ILE A 134 3.30 -6.86 11.58
CA ILE A 134 3.84 -6.83 10.22
C ILE A 134 5.28 -6.30 10.24
N HIS A 135 5.53 -5.19 10.93
CA HIS A 135 6.87 -4.61 11.05
C HIS A 135 7.85 -5.57 11.74
N GLU A 136 7.45 -6.20 12.85
CA GLU A 136 8.28 -7.17 13.54
C GLU A 136 8.64 -8.38 12.65
N ALA A 137 7.69 -8.87 11.85
CA ALA A 137 7.94 -9.97 10.92
C ALA A 137 9.00 -9.58 9.88
N HIS A 138 8.88 -8.40 9.25
CA HIS A 138 9.87 -7.89 8.30
C HIS A 138 11.23 -7.65 8.95
N MET A 139 11.27 -7.01 10.13
CA MET A 139 12.54 -6.75 10.85
C MET A 139 13.25 -8.05 11.24
N ARG A 140 12.50 -9.08 11.68
CA ARG A 140 13.07 -10.40 11.97
C ARG A 140 13.57 -11.13 10.72
N ALA A 141 12.99 -10.82 9.55
CA ALA A 141 13.44 -11.32 8.26
C ALA A 141 14.65 -10.56 7.68
N GLY A 142 15.15 -9.53 8.36
CA GLY A 142 16.36 -8.79 7.97
C GLY A 142 16.09 -7.45 7.28
N VAL A 143 14.87 -6.93 7.31
CA VAL A 143 14.52 -5.60 6.80
C VAL A 143 14.77 -4.54 7.87
N THR A 144 15.30 -3.39 7.50
CA THR A 144 15.40 -2.24 8.40
C THR A 144 14.22 -1.29 8.19
N ILE A 145 13.38 -1.09 9.20
CA ILE A 145 12.33 -0.06 9.22
C ILE A 145 12.81 1.05 10.16
N VAL A 146 13.17 2.20 9.59
CA VAL A 146 13.84 3.29 10.35
C VAL A 146 12.89 3.93 11.37
N ASP A 147 11.64 4.11 11.00
CA ASP A 147 10.59 4.65 11.87
C ASP A 147 9.29 3.87 11.69
N PRO A 148 9.08 2.82 12.48
CA PRO A 148 7.84 2.03 12.42
C PRO A 148 6.56 2.83 12.69
N ALA A 149 6.65 3.92 13.46
CA ALA A 149 5.47 4.70 13.83
C ALA A 149 4.85 5.46 12.66
N THR A 150 5.67 5.88 11.69
CA THR A 150 5.22 6.62 10.50
C THR A 150 5.19 5.79 9.23
N THR A 151 5.63 4.54 9.29
CA THR A 151 5.67 3.63 8.14
C THR A 151 4.43 2.73 8.16
N THR A 152 3.79 2.56 7.00
CA THR A 152 2.65 1.64 6.85
C THR A 152 3.01 0.58 5.81
N ILE A 153 2.79 -0.68 6.17
CA ILE A 153 3.06 -1.84 5.31
C ILE A 153 1.84 -2.76 5.33
N ASP A 154 1.27 -3.06 4.17
CA ASP A 154 0.16 -3.99 4.07
C ASP A 154 0.61 -5.44 4.28
N ALA A 155 -0.31 -6.31 4.66
CA ALA A 155 -0.01 -7.68 5.07
C ALA A 155 0.61 -8.56 3.96
N ASP A 156 0.28 -8.28 2.70
CA ASP A 156 0.73 -9.06 1.54
C ASP A 156 2.06 -8.55 0.93
N VAL A 157 2.59 -7.44 1.46
CA VAL A 157 3.87 -6.87 1.02
C VAL A 157 5.02 -7.80 1.35
N GLN A 158 5.94 -7.94 0.41
CA GLN A 158 7.15 -8.76 0.55
C GLN A 158 8.40 -7.91 0.36
N LEU A 159 9.32 -7.98 1.31
CA LEU A 159 10.59 -7.22 1.29
C LEU A 159 11.76 -8.17 1.45
N GLY A 160 12.76 -8.02 0.57
CA GLY A 160 14.02 -8.75 0.65
C GLY A 160 14.92 -8.27 1.80
N ARG A 161 15.92 -9.09 2.13
CA ARG A 161 16.89 -8.81 3.20
C ARG A 161 17.66 -7.54 2.91
N ASP A 162 18.13 -6.89 3.97
CA ASP A 162 18.94 -5.68 3.94
C ASP A 162 18.28 -4.48 3.25
N THR A 163 16.99 -4.62 2.88
CA THR A 163 16.19 -3.50 2.41
C THR A 163 15.90 -2.53 3.57
N VAL A 164 16.07 -1.24 3.29
CA VAL A 164 15.83 -0.15 4.25
C VAL A 164 14.59 0.62 3.86
N VAL A 165 13.61 0.69 4.76
CA VAL A 165 12.40 1.50 4.62
C VAL A 165 12.53 2.73 5.51
N ALA A 166 12.64 3.89 4.89
CA ALA A 166 12.77 5.19 5.56
C ALA A 166 11.41 5.76 6.00
N PRO A 167 11.38 6.75 6.91
CA PRO A 167 10.16 7.25 7.53
C PRO A 167 9.08 7.72 6.54
N SER A 168 7.83 7.66 6.98
CA SER A 168 6.64 8.13 6.25
C SER A 168 6.47 7.47 4.87
N SER A 169 6.82 6.19 4.78
CA SER A 169 6.64 5.38 3.58
C SER A 169 5.38 4.53 3.68
N PHE A 170 4.68 4.35 2.56
CA PHE A 170 3.46 3.55 2.44
C PHE A 170 3.68 2.47 1.39
N LEU A 171 3.67 1.21 1.82
CA LEU A 171 3.83 0.04 0.96
C LEU A 171 2.52 -0.74 0.99
N CYS A 172 1.80 -0.74 -0.13
CA CYS A 172 0.41 -1.18 -0.21
C CYS A 172 0.20 -2.32 -1.20
N GLY A 173 -0.86 -3.07 -0.98
CA GLY A 173 -1.32 -4.14 -1.86
C GLY A 173 -0.32 -5.29 -1.97
N ALA A 174 -0.11 -5.79 -3.19
CA ALA A 174 0.81 -6.88 -3.49
C ALA A 174 2.24 -6.42 -3.79
N THR A 175 2.66 -5.25 -3.28
CA THR A 175 4.00 -4.68 -3.49
C THR A 175 5.10 -5.65 -3.06
N ARG A 176 6.14 -5.76 -3.90
CA ARG A 176 7.33 -6.57 -3.62
C ARG A 176 8.59 -5.77 -3.87
N ALA A 177 9.58 -5.90 -3.01
CA ALA A 177 10.92 -5.38 -3.24
C ALA A 177 11.95 -6.48 -2.98
N GLY A 178 12.99 -6.50 -3.79
CA GLY A 178 14.13 -7.40 -3.64
C GLY A 178 15.03 -7.04 -2.46
N GLU A 179 16.24 -7.53 -2.48
CA GLU A 179 17.27 -7.28 -1.46
C GLU A 179 17.95 -5.91 -1.66
N ASP A 180 18.58 -5.37 -0.62
CA ASP A 180 19.39 -4.14 -0.64
C ASP A 180 18.68 -2.87 -1.17
N CYS A 181 17.35 -2.85 -1.19
CA CYS A 181 16.59 -1.69 -1.64
C CYS A 181 16.63 -0.53 -0.61
N ARG A 182 16.49 0.71 -1.11
CA ARG A 182 16.35 1.93 -0.30
C ARG A 182 15.04 2.60 -0.66
N ILE A 183 14.01 2.42 0.18
CA ILE A 183 12.65 2.90 -0.05
C ILE A 183 12.36 4.05 0.90
N GLY A 184 11.93 5.18 0.35
CA GLY A 184 11.62 6.35 1.13
C GLY A 184 12.81 7.31 1.37
N PRO A 185 12.63 8.36 2.20
CA PRO A 185 11.40 8.67 2.92
C PRO A 185 10.27 9.18 2.01
N LEU A 186 9.04 9.29 2.55
CA LEU A 186 7.89 9.88 1.86
C LEU A 186 7.61 9.22 0.49
N THR A 187 7.71 7.88 0.44
CA THR A 187 7.49 7.09 -0.78
C THR A 187 6.23 6.26 -0.63
N THR A 188 5.42 6.25 -1.67
CA THR A 188 4.23 5.39 -1.76
C THR A 188 4.42 4.37 -2.88
N LEU A 189 4.28 3.10 -2.54
CA LEU A 189 4.30 1.97 -3.46
C LEU A 189 2.95 1.25 -3.40
N ILE A 190 2.28 1.08 -4.53
CA ILE A 190 1.00 0.37 -4.63
C ILE A 190 1.13 -0.66 -5.75
N ASP A 191 1.03 -1.94 -5.41
CA ASP A 191 1.15 -3.05 -6.36
C ASP A 191 2.39 -2.92 -7.27
N ALA A 192 3.49 -2.44 -6.69
CA ALA A 192 4.75 -2.16 -7.37
C ALA A 192 5.76 -3.29 -7.15
N PHE A 193 6.50 -3.66 -8.20
CA PHE A 193 7.54 -4.69 -8.15
C PHE A 193 8.91 -4.05 -8.32
N LEU A 194 9.77 -4.18 -7.33
CA LEU A 194 11.14 -3.68 -7.33
C LEU A 194 12.11 -4.84 -7.27
N GLY A 195 13.09 -4.86 -8.17
CA GLY A 195 14.24 -5.77 -8.12
C GLY A 195 15.21 -5.41 -7.00
N ASP A 196 16.40 -5.98 -7.05
CA ASP A 196 17.44 -5.78 -6.04
C ASP A 196 18.14 -4.43 -6.19
N GLY A 197 18.52 -3.83 -5.05
CA GLY A 197 19.32 -2.59 -5.01
C GLY A 197 18.61 -1.35 -5.56
N VAL A 198 17.30 -1.35 -5.70
CA VAL A 198 16.52 -0.20 -6.17
C VAL A 198 16.52 0.91 -5.12
N THR A 199 16.71 2.16 -5.57
CA THR A 199 16.62 3.35 -4.72
C THR A 199 15.45 4.24 -5.15
N VAL A 200 14.50 4.54 -4.22
CA VAL A 200 13.28 5.28 -4.53
C VAL A 200 12.85 6.22 -3.39
N PRO A 201 13.48 7.41 -3.25
CA PRO A 201 13.06 8.42 -2.28
C PRO A 201 11.92 9.29 -2.83
N HIS A 202 11.04 9.80 -1.93
CA HIS A 202 10.02 10.83 -2.21
C HIS A 202 9.24 10.63 -3.51
N SER A 203 8.77 9.40 -3.77
CA SER A 203 8.18 9.08 -5.07
C SER A 203 6.86 8.32 -4.92
N TYR A 204 6.06 8.30 -5.99
CA TYR A 204 4.77 7.63 -6.02
C TYR A 204 4.75 6.61 -7.17
N LEU A 205 4.61 5.34 -6.85
CA LEU A 205 4.69 4.22 -7.80
C LEU A 205 3.41 3.38 -7.72
N VAL A 206 2.78 3.12 -8.86
CA VAL A 206 1.53 2.35 -8.95
C VAL A 206 1.61 1.33 -10.08
N GLU A 207 1.33 0.07 -9.79
CA GLU A 207 1.21 -1.02 -10.77
C GLU A 207 2.33 -0.99 -11.83
N CYS A 208 3.59 -0.98 -11.37
CA CYS A 208 4.78 -0.84 -12.21
C CYS A 208 5.86 -1.86 -11.84
N GLU A 209 6.77 -2.07 -12.77
CA GLU A 209 7.94 -2.91 -12.59
C GLU A 209 9.23 -2.07 -12.63
N VAL A 210 10.08 -2.25 -11.65
CA VAL A 210 11.38 -1.59 -11.54
C VAL A 210 12.45 -2.65 -11.35
N HIS A 211 13.34 -2.80 -12.33
CA HIS A 211 14.38 -3.81 -12.28
C HIS A 211 15.58 -3.36 -11.45
N ASP A 212 16.53 -4.28 -11.27
CA ASP A 212 17.68 -4.14 -10.36
C ASP A 212 18.45 -2.84 -10.55
N ARG A 213 18.91 -2.30 -9.43
CA ARG A 213 19.80 -1.12 -9.36
C ARG A 213 19.29 0.14 -10.06
N ALA A 214 17.99 0.18 -10.37
CA ALA A 214 17.38 1.41 -10.89
C ALA A 214 17.32 2.49 -9.79
N ILE A 215 17.42 3.75 -10.21
CA ILE A 215 17.39 4.92 -9.34
C ILE A 215 16.21 5.79 -9.73
N LEU A 216 15.26 5.96 -8.82
CA LEU A 216 14.04 6.75 -9.03
C LEU A 216 14.01 7.97 -8.12
N GLY A 217 13.42 9.06 -8.61
CA GLY A 217 13.15 10.23 -7.80
C GLY A 217 14.36 11.15 -7.52
N PRO A 218 14.24 12.06 -6.54
CA PRO A 218 12.99 12.29 -5.79
C PRO A 218 11.86 12.86 -6.68
N PHE A 219 10.62 12.73 -6.21
CA PHE A 219 9.42 13.24 -6.89
C PHE A 219 9.18 12.64 -8.29
N ALA A 220 9.44 11.34 -8.43
CA ALA A 220 9.05 10.59 -9.61
C ALA A 220 7.64 10.00 -9.44
N TYR A 221 6.86 10.00 -10.51
CA TYR A 221 5.56 9.33 -10.57
C TYR A 221 5.56 8.26 -11.64
N LEU A 222 5.51 6.99 -11.24
CA LEU A 222 5.33 5.86 -12.15
C LEU A 222 3.88 5.39 -12.09
N ARG A 223 3.26 5.35 -13.26
CA ARG A 223 1.86 4.95 -13.45
C ARG A 223 1.76 3.52 -13.98
N PRO A 224 0.54 2.93 -13.94
CA PRO A 224 0.31 1.58 -14.42
C PRO A 224 0.90 1.27 -15.80
N GLY A 225 1.46 0.06 -15.94
CA GLY A 225 2.09 -0.43 -17.15
C GLY A 225 3.48 0.15 -17.43
N THR A 226 4.10 0.81 -16.47
CA THR A 226 5.47 1.31 -16.58
C THR A 226 6.47 0.23 -16.20
N VAL A 227 7.51 0.08 -17.04
CA VAL A 227 8.65 -0.79 -16.77
C VAL A 227 9.93 0.03 -16.80
N ILE A 228 10.69 0.00 -15.72
CA ILE A 228 12.01 0.62 -15.61
C ILE A 228 13.06 -0.49 -15.55
N ARG A 229 13.90 -0.57 -16.58
CA ARG A 229 14.88 -1.63 -16.72
C ARG A 229 16.10 -1.41 -15.84
N GLU A 230 16.91 -2.45 -15.73
CA GLU A 230 18.12 -2.51 -14.89
C GLU A 230 19.00 -1.28 -15.01
N GLY A 231 19.39 -0.68 -13.87
CA GLY A 231 20.30 0.45 -13.79
C GLY A 231 19.78 1.76 -14.44
N ALA A 232 18.55 1.80 -14.90
CA ALA A 232 17.97 3.00 -15.46
C ALA A 232 17.72 4.07 -14.37
N LYS A 233 17.72 5.34 -14.79
CA LYS A 233 17.49 6.47 -13.90
C LYS A 233 16.27 7.27 -14.34
N VAL A 234 15.29 7.40 -13.44
CA VAL A 234 14.14 8.30 -13.57
C VAL A 234 14.26 9.35 -12.48
N GLY A 235 14.53 10.59 -12.85
CA GLY A 235 14.91 11.62 -11.88
C GLY A 235 13.75 12.50 -11.42
N THR A 236 14.10 13.72 -11.04
CA THR A 236 13.21 14.64 -10.33
C THR A 236 12.11 15.21 -11.23
N PHE A 237 10.87 15.18 -10.74
CA PHE A 237 9.67 15.66 -11.43
C PHE A 237 9.46 14.98 -12.79
N VAL A 238 9.68 13.67 -12.84
CA VAL A 238 9.44 12.85 -14.02
C VAL A 238 8.19 12.00 -13.80
N GLU A 239 7.27 12.07 -14.76
CA GLU A 239 6.11 11.18 -14.82
C GLU A 239 6.30 10.18 -15.96
N VAL A 240 6.08 8.90 -15.68
CA VAL A 240 6.15 7.82 -16.68
C VAL A 240 4.85 7.02 -16.63
N LYS A 241 4.25 6.79 -17.79
CA LYS A 241 2.99 6.06 -17.94
C LYS A 241 3.04 5.07 -19.08
N ASN A 242 2.70 3.80 -18.84
CA ASN A 242 2.58 2.76 -19.87
C ASN A 242 3.78 2.77 -20.84
N SER A 243 5.00 2.81 -20.29
CA SER A 243 6.25 3.02 -21.02
C SER A 243 7.34 2.08 -20.54
N ASP A 244 8.26 1.74 -21.41
CA ASP A 244 9.44 0.93 -21.11
C ASP A 244 10.70 1.81 -21.19
N VAL A 245 11.40 1.95 -20.07
CA VAL A 245 12.67 2.69 -19.99
C VAL A 245 13.80 1.69 -19.92
N GLY A 246 14.54 1.56 -21.01
CA GLY A 246 15.58 0.55 -21.25
C GLY A 246 16.74 0.59 -20.27
N ALA A 247 17.47 -0.50 -20.23
CA ALA A 247 18.60 -0.67 -19.29
C ALA A 247 19.63 0.47 -19.40
N GLY A 248 20.01 1.06 -18.26
CA GLY A 248 20.93 2.17 -18.16
C GLY A 248 20.47 3.48 -18.83
N ALA A 249 19.24 3.55 -19.31
CA ALA A 249 18.69 4.79 -19.86
C ALA A 249 18.47 5.84 -18.75
N LYS A 250 18.50 7.11 -19.12
CA LYS A 250 18.37 8.23 -18.20
C LYS A 250 17.25 9.16 -18.62
N VAL A 251 16.32 9.42 -17.73
CA VAL A 251 15.21 10.41 -17.83
C VAL A 251 15.32 11.32 -16.62
N PRO A 252 16.28 12.26 -16.57
CA PRO A 252 16.72 12.83 -15.32
C PRO A 252 15.85 13.94 -14.73
N HIS A 253 15.09 14.72 -15.54
CA HIS A 253 14.45 15.95 -15.05
C HIS A 253 13.20 16.34 -15.83
N LEU A 254 12.13 16.78 -15.10
CA LEU A 254 11.01 17.57 -15.63
C LEU A 254 10.37 16.99 -16.90
N THR A 255 10.20 15.69 -16.98
CA THR A 255 9.86 14.98 -18.23
C THR A 255 8.54 14.22 -18.08
N TYR A 256 7.73 14.21 -19.12
CA TYR A 256 6.59 13.29 -19.25
C TYR A 256 6.85 12.26 -20.35
N LEU A 257 6.87 10.98 -19.97
CA LEU A 257 6.90 9.85 -20.90
C LEU A 257 5.57 9.09 -20.81
N GLY A 258 4.72 9.26 -21.79
CA GLY A 258 3.47 8.53 -21.94
C GLY A 258 3.48 7.67 -23.20
N ASP A 259 3.14 6.38 -23.05
CA ASP A 259 3.07 5.42 -24.15
C ASP A 259 4.37 5.45 -25.01
N ALA A 260 5.53 5.29 -24.37
CA ALA A 260 6.85 5.41 -25.00
C ALA A 260 7.74 4.19 -24.72
N ASP A 261 8.60 3.85 -25.69
CA ASP A 261 9.72 2.92 -25.52
C ASP A 261 11.01 3.70 -25.62
N VAL A 262 11.83 3.68 -24.59
CA VAL A 262 13.15 4.30 -24.55
C VAL A 262 14.21 3.22 -24.54
N GLY A 263 15.01 3.15 -25.59
CA GLY A 263 16.06 2.15 -25.74
C GLY A 263 17.19 2.29 -24.71
N ALA A 264 17.92 1.21 -24.52
CA ALA A 264 19.01 1.15 -23.54
C ALA A 264 20.06 2.24 -23.74
N GLN A 265 20.60 2.75 -22.62
CA GLN A 265 21.66 3.77 -22.57
C GLN A 265 21.31 5.13 -23.23
N SER A 266 20.03 5.36 -23.56
CA SER A 266 19.58 6.65 -24.07
C SER A 266 19.46 7.67 -22.95
N ASN A 267 19.70 8.94 -23.28
CA ASN A 267 19.54 10.05 -22.34
C ASN A 267 18.49 11.03 -22.88
N ILE A 268 17.40 11.19 -22.16
CA ILE A 268 16.32 12.11 -22.50
C ILE A 268 16.59 13.44 -21.81
N GLY A 269 16.69 14.51 -22.60
CA GLY A 269 16.96 15.85 -22.07
C GLY A 269 15.81 16.35 -21.18
N ALA A 270 16.16 17.24 -20.26
CA ALA A 270 15.21 17.86 -19.34
C ALA A 270 14.07 18.56 -20.09
N GLY A 271 12.84 18.54 -19.54
CA GLY A 271 11.68 19.18 -20.14
C GLY A 271 11.10 18.45 -21.35
N SER A 272 11.55 17.23 -21.63
CA SER A 272 11.03 16.48 -22.79
C SER A 272 9.64 15.91 -22.54
N ILE A 273 8.80 15.91 -23.57
CA ILE A 273 7.41 15.44 -23.52
C ILE A 273 7.13 14.52 -24.70
N THR A 274 6.53 13.37 -24.46
CA THR A 274 5.90 12.57 -25.51
C THR A 274 4.45 13.01 -25.65
N ALA A 275 4.11 13.69 -26.77
CA ALA A 275 2.74 14.09 -27.09
C ALA A 275 2.01 12.86 -27.67
N ASN A 276 1.51 12.02 -26.77
CA ASN A 276 0.98 10.68 -27.08
C ASN A 276 -0.53 10.65 -27.40
N TYR A 277 -1.23 11.78 -27.36
CA TYR A 277 -2.68 11.85 -27.55
C TYR A 277 -3.05 12.91 -28.60
N ASP A 278 -3.77 12.50 -29.64
CA ASP A 278 -4.18 13.34 -30.79
C ASP A 278 -5.59 13.97 -30.62
N GLY A 279 -6.21 13.78 -29.43
CA GLY A 279 -7.59 14.19 -29.17
C GLY A 279 -8.59 13.04 -29.30
N PHE A 280 -8.23 11.93 -29.95
CA PHE A 280 -9.08 10.77 -30.18
C PHE A 280 -8.41 9.46 -29.77
N ARG A 281 -7.12 9.28 -30.05
CA ARG A 281 -6.37 8.05 -29.84
C ARG A 281 -5.02 8.35 -29.19
N LYS A 282 -4.47 7.33 -28.55
CA LYS A 282 -3.10 7.34 -28.03
C LYS A 282 -2.19 6.65 -29.04
N HIS A 283 -1.02 7.25 -29.23
CA HIS A 283 0.03 6.78 -30.12
C HIS A 283 1.32 6.59 -29.34
N ARG A 284 2.19 5.73 -29.83
CA ARG A 284 3.42 5.38 -29.16
C ARG A 284 4.63 6.09 -29.77
N THR A 285 5.51 6.59 -28.92
CA THR A 285 6.83 7.10 -29.30
C THR A 285 7.86 6.01 -29.13
N LYS A 286 8.73 5.79 -30.10
CA LYS A 286 9.86 4.87 -29.98
C LYS A 286 11.17 5.65 -30.05
N ILE A 287 11.98 5.52 -29.01
CA ILE A 287 13.32 6.09 -28.92
C ILE A 287 14.31 4.93 -28.87
N GLY A 288 15.20 4.86 -29.84
CA GLY A 288 16.20 3.82 -29.98
C GLY A 288 17.24 3.79 -28.86
N LYS A 289 18.28 2.99 -29.04
CA LYS A 289 19.36 2.86 -28.06
C LYS A 289 20.40 3.97 -28.23
N ARG A 290 21.04 4.40 -27.13
CA ARG A 290 22.12 5.41 -27.12
C ARG A 290 21.71 6.74 -27.77
N VAL A 291 20.44 7.05 -27.77
CA VAL A 291 19.91 8.33 -28.26
C VAL A 291 20.30 9.45 -27.29
N HIS A 292 20.70 10.59 -27.85
CA HIS A 292 20.98 11.83 -27.13
C HIS A 292 19.84 12.84 -27.36
N GLY A 293 18.81 12.79 -26.51
CA GLY A 293 17.70 13.73 -26.52
C GLY A 293 18.15 15.11 -26.01
N GLY A 294 17.89 16.16 -26.81
CA GLY A 294 18.08 17.53 -26.35
C GLY A 294 17.07 17.92 -25.26
N VAL A 295 17.34 19.03 -24.56
CA VAL A 295 16.38 19.58 -23.59
C VAL A 295 15.17 20.20 -24.32
N ASP A 296 14.02 20.28 -23.66
CA ASP A 296 12.78 20.86 -24.18
C ASP A 296 12.34 20.27 -25.52
N ASN A 297 12.45 18.96 -25.67
CA ASN A 297 11.96 18.28 -26.86
C ASN A 297 10.50 17.84 -26.70
N SER A 298 9.69 18.07 -27.73
CA SER A 298 8.36 17.47 -27.87
C SER A 298 8.40 16.41 -28.97
N PHE A 299 8.15 15.14 -28.58
CA PHE A 299 8.02 14.04 -29.55
C PHE A 299 6.53 13.83 -29.84
N VAL A 300 6.09 14.18 -31.02
CA VAL A 300 4.68 14.06 -31.42
C VAL A 300 4.44 12.65 -32.00
N ALA A 301 3.81 11.83 -31.19
CA ALA A 301 3.56 10.43 -31.54
C ALA A 301 2.45 10.29 -32.62
N PRO A 302 2.55 9.30 -33.53
CA PRO A 302 3.60 8.30 -33.60
C PRO A 302 4.90 8.82 -34.19
N VAL A 303 6.04 8.56 -33.56
CA VAL A 303 7.35 8.97 -34.11
C VAL A 303 8.43 7.99 -33.61
N GLU A 304 9.43 7.73 -34.44
CA GLU A 304 10.57 6.87 -34.14
C GLU A 304 11.89 7.65 -34.26
N VAL A 305 12.70 7.59 -33.18
CA VAL A 305 14.06 8.13 -33.16
C VAL A 305 15.02 6.95 -33.14
N GLY A 306 15.79 6.80 -34.22
CA GLY A 306 16.66 5.64 -34.44
C GLY A 306 17.83 5.57 -33.45
N ASP A 307 18.49 4.41 -33.43
CA ASP A 307 19.66 4.19 -32.58
C ASP A 307 20.77 5.23 -32.86
N ASP A 308 21.50 5.65 -31.79
CA ASP A 308 22.60 6.61 -31.87
C ASP A 308 22.22 8.00 -32.44
N ALA A 309 20.92 8.27 -32.59
CA ALA A 309 20.44 9.56 -33.09
C ALA A 309 20.51 10.64 -32.00
N TRP A 310 20.49 11.88 -32.44
CA TRP A 310 20.46 13.08 -31.60
C TRP A 310 19.23 13.91 -31.91
N THR A 311 18.71 14.64 -30.93
CA THR A 311 17.72 15.69 -31.16
C THR A 311 18.24 17.01 -30.62
N ALA A 312 18.04 18.08 -31.38
CA ALA A 312 18.50 19.41 -30.96
C ALA A 312 17.57 19.97 -29.84
N ALA A 313 18.16 20.71 -28.92
CA ALA A 313 17.40 21.38 -27.87
C ALA A 313 16.28 22.27 -28.42
N GLY A 314 15.09 22.26 -27.79
CA GLY A 314 13.92 23.04 -28.19
C GLY A 314 13.25 22.57 -29.49
N SER A 315 13.46 21.30 -29.89
CA SER A 315 12.87 20.77 -31.12
C SER A 315 11.52 20.10 -30.90
N ILE A 316 10.59 20.31 -31.83
CA ILE A 316 9.33 19.58 -31.93
C ILE A 316 9.49 18.51 -33.04
N ILE A 317 9.73 17.27 -32.62
CA ILE A 317 10.00 16.15 -33.50
C ILE A 317 8.66 15.53 -33.93
N VAL A 318 8.31 15.70 -35.19
CA VAL A 318 7.06 15.23 -35.79
C VAL A 318 7.27 14.13 -36.83
N ASP A 319 8.49 14.01 -37.34
CA ASP A 319 8.91 12.99 -38.34
C ASP A 319 10.01 12.12 -37.73
N ASP A 320 10.13 10.90 -38.23
CA ASP A 320 11.15 9.96 -37.79
C ASP A 320 12.56 10.50 -37.96
N VAL A 321 13.42 10.27 -36.96
CA VAL A 321 14.85 10.61 -37.01
C VAL A 321 15.66 9.35 -37.31
N PRO A 322 16.33 9.25 -38.48
CA PRO A 322 17.10 8.07 -38.81
C PRO A 322 18.24 7.76 -37.81
N PRO A 323 18.68 6.51 -37.70
CA PRO A 323 19.82 6.16 -36.86
C PRO A 323 21.05 7.02 -37.16
N GLY A 324 21.73 7.49 -36.09
CA GLY A 324 22.93 8.33 -36.17
C GLY A 324 22.70 9.76 -36.70
N ALA A 325 21.45 10.14 -37.00
CA ALA A 325 21.12 11.47 -37.47
C ALA A 325 20.88 12.48 -36.35
N LEU A 326 20.92 13.76 -36.66
CA LEU A 326 20.49 14.85 -35.79
C LEU A 326 19.17 15.44 -36.26
N GLY A 327 18.09 15.23 -35.52
CA GLY A 327 16.80 15.89 -35.73
C GLY A 327 16.82 17.32 -35.19
N ILE A 328 16.54 18.31 -36.03
CA ILE A 328 16.44 19.74 -35.66
C ILE A 328 15.11 20.26 -36.20
N ALA A 329 14.22 20.66 -35.29
CA ALA A 329 12.90 21.20 -35.63
C ALA A 329 12.61 22.45 -34.81
N ARG A 330 13.40 23.51 -35.00
CA ARG A 330 13.27 24.82 -34.37
C ARG A 330 13.81 25.92 -35.24
N GLU A 331 13.29 27.13 -35.09
CA GLU A 331 13.76 28.31 -35.80
C GLU A 331 15.19 28.70 -35.39
N ARG A 332 15.92 29.33 -36.34
CA ARG A 332 17.19 29.96 -36.00
C ARG A 332 16.97 31.17 -35.11
N GLN A 333 17.78 31.28 -34.07
CA GLN A 333 17.77 32.47 -33.22
C GLN A 333 18.01 33.74 -34.03
N ARG A 334 17.17 34.74 -33.82
CA ARG A 334 17.32 36.10 -34.34
C ARG A 334 17.37 37.05 -33.17
N ASN A 335 18.45 37.83 -33.08
CA ASN A 335 18.55 38.90 -32.11
C ASN A 335 17.90 40.19 -32.68
N VAL A 336 17.14 40.86 -31.85
CA VAL A 336 16.49 42.11 -32.20
C VAL A 336 17.18 43.21 -31.39
N GLU A 337 18.12 43.90 -32.04
CA GLU A 337 18.88 44.99 -31.40
C GLU A 337 17.98 46.17 -31.04
N GLY A 338 18.29 46.83 -29.96
CA GLY A 338 17.55 48.01 -29.47
C GLY A 338 16.11 47.69 -28.96
N TYR A 339 15.77 46.40 -28.67
CA TYR A 339 14.42 45.99 -28.25
C TYR A 339 13.98 46.72 -26.98
N ASP A 340 14.83 46.75 -25.96
CA ASP A 340 14.52 47.43 -24.68
C ASP A 340 14.30 48.94 -24.86
N ALA A 341 15.15 49.59 -25.61
CA ALA A 341 15.00 51.04 -25.91
C ALA A 341 13.68 51.37 -26.60
N ARG A 342 13.25 50.52 -27.55
CA ARG A 342 11.94 50.69 -28.23
C ARG A 342 10.78 50.45 -27.27
N LYS A 343 10.87 49.46 -26.43
CA LYS A 343 9.81 49.19 -25.44
C LYS A 343 9.65 50.30 -24.43
N ARG A 344 10.73 50.86 -23.93
CA ARG A 344 10.70 52.07 -23.03
C ARG A 344 10.10 53.30 -23.72
N ALA A 345 10.45 53.53 -24.98
CA ALA A 345 9.88 54.64 -25.72
C ALA A 345 8.38 54.47 -26.01
N GLU A 346 7.89 53.19 -26.17
CA GLU A 346 6.47 52.90 -26.31
C GLU A 346 5.71 53.17 -25.00
N GLU A 347 6.29 52.82 -23.84
CA GLU A 347 5.72 53.09 -22.51
C GLU A 347 5.70 54.59 -22.21
N ASP A 348 6.80 55.32 -22.43
CA ASP A 348 6.88 56.76 -22.24
C ASP A 348 5.93 57.54 -23.18
N GLY A 349 5.61 56.98 -24.39
CA GLY A 349 4.69 57.58 -25.34
C GLY A 349 3.21 57.32 -25.07
N THR A 350 2.88 56.36 -24.20
CA THR A 350 1.48 56.03 -23.86
C THR A 350 0.90 56.92 -22.76
N GLU A 351 1.73 57.73 -22.06
CA GLU A 351 1.33 58.69 -21.07
C GLU A 351 1.12 60.12 -21.64
N ARG A 352 0.99 60.29 -22.97
CA ARG A 352 0.67 61.58 -23.59
C ARG A 352 -0.68 61.63 -24.26
#